data_1a0ea9011b4effe55234f5e8c0dea761
#
_entry.id   1a0ea9011b4effe55234f5e8c0dea761
#
_cell.length_a   1.000
_cell.length_b   1.000
_cell.length_c   1.000
_cell.angle_alpha   90.00
_cell.angle_beta   90.00
_cell.angle_gamma   90.00
#
_symmetry.space_group_name_H-M   'P 1'
#
loop_
_entity.id
_entity.type
_entity.pdbx_description
1 polymer ?
#
loop_
_entity_poly.entity_id
_entity_poly.type
_entity_poly.pdbx_seq_one_letter_code
_entity_poly.pdbx_strand_id
1 'polypeptide(L)'
;MCNKIFMVLALAACGSAAPPPPGPVLEPRISISTALGAMGAVRMYNEPGVGVRHVNVHMDSVLLGLPRVYEMLGIPDHGVNPEGTQYGNLSFRARRIEGKRLSNYIDCGMGPTAIQKADDYQVTLSVLTRLTPGEDGGTMVVTTFEATGKPRAVSGNPVYCQSNGTLEKRLADLVVWVLVGGERGGEN
;
A
#
# COMPACT_ATOMS: atom_id res chain seq x y z
N MET A 1 70.41 42.07 -14.51
CA MET A 1 69.41 41.21 -15.18
C MET A 1 68.46 40.77 -14.12
N CYS A 2 67.27 41.38 -14.10
CA CYS A 2 66.28 41.22 -13.05
C CYS A 2 65.19 40.25 -13.51
N ASN A 3 65.10 39.10 -12.90
CA ASN A 3 64.05 38.10 -13.24
C ASN A 3 62.95 38.20 -12.19
N LYS A 4 61.80 38.79 -12.57
CA LYS A 4 60.61 38.90 -11.74
C LYS A 4 59.78 37.63 -11.89
N ILE A 5 59.70 36.83 -10.83
CA ILE A 5 58.81 35.70 -10.71
C ILE A 5 57.44 36.22 -10.23
N PHE A 6 56.44 36.13 -11.12
CA PHE A 6 55.03 36.38 -10.77
C PHE A 6 54.44 35.12 -10.12
N MET A 7 54.13 35.25 -8.87
CA MET A 7 53.43 34.21 -8.08
C MET A 7 51.93 34.46 -8.23
N VAL A 8 51.24 33.61 -9.01
CA VAL A 8 49.79 33.65 -9.17
C VAL A 8 49.17 32.84 -8.02
N LEU A 9 48.50 33.53 -7.09
CA LEU A 9 47.67 32.92 -6.05
C LEU A 9 46.34 32.47 -6.67
N ALA A 10 46.10 31.17 -6.80
CA ALA A 10 44.82 30.61 -7.14
C ALA A 10 43.96 30.50 -5.87
N LEU A 11 42.96 31.36 -5.73
CA LEU A 11 41.92 31.27 -4.70
C LEU A 11 40.95 30.13 -5.09
N ALA A 12 41.05 29.02 -4.42
CA ALA A 12 40.03 27.94 -4.48
C ALA A 12 38.76 28.38 -3.72
N ALA A 13 37.73 28.77 -4.44
CA ALA A 13 36.40 29.01 -3.88
C ALA A 13 35.77 27.65 -3.56
N CYS A 14 35.74 27.26 -2.28
CA CYS A 14 34.88 26.17 -1.79
C CYS A 14 33.41 26.61 -1.88
N GLY A 15 32.74 26.22 -2.96
CA GLY A 15 31.28 26.34 -3.07
C GLY A 15 30.61 25.35 -2.13
N SER A 16 30.07 25.85 -1.00
CA SER A 16 29.16 25.08 -0.17
C SER A 16 27.90 24.79 -0.96
N ALA A 17 27.73 23.56 -1.42
CA ALA A 17 26.47 23.10 -2.01
C ALA A 17 25.38 23.18 -0.92
N ALA A 18 24.36 23.99 -1.14
CA ALA A 18 23.20 24.04 -0.28
C ALA A 18 22.53 22.65 -0.28
N PRO A 19 22.03 22.17 0.88
CA PRO A 19 21.29 20.92 0.94
C PRO A 19 20.08 20.99 0.00
N PRO A 20 19.73 19.88 -0.68
CA PRO A 20 18.56 19.87 -1.56
C PRO A 20 17.32 20.24 -0.74
N PRO A 21 16.37 20.97 -1.35
CA PRO A 21 15.12 21.32 -0.66
C PRO A 21 14.41 20.04 -0.22
N PRO A 22 13.77 20.03 0.98
CA PRO A 22 12.99 18.90 1.43
C PRO A 22 11.96 18.57 0.34
N GLY A 23 11.89 17.29 -0.05
CA GLY A 23 10.91 16.82 -1.01
C GLY A 23 9.50 17.18 -0.56
N PRO A 24 8.53 17.28 -1.48
CA PRO A 24 7.17 17.66 -1.14
C PRO A 24 6.64 16.73 -0.06
N VAL A 25 6.31 17.30 1.10
CA VAL A 25 5.55 16.61 2.13
C VAL A 25 4.21 16.30 1.50
N LEU A 26 3.93 15.01 1.26
CA LEU A 26 2.61 14.57 0.82
C LEU A 26 1.62 14.84 1.96
N GLU A 27 1.05 16.04 1.95
CA GLU A 27 -0.09 16.31 2.81
C GLU A 27 -1.24 15.38 2.42
N PRO A 28 -1.95 14.78 3.39
CA PRO A 28 -3.11 13.95 3.09
C PRO A 28 -4.15 14.82 2.38
N ARG A 29 -4.30 14.64 1.06
CA ARG A 29 -5.35 15.31 0.31
C ARG A 29 -6.68 14.66 0.64
N ILE A 30 -7.44 15.33 1.48
CA ILE A 30 -8.87 15.07 1.64
C ILE A 30 -9.55 15.65 0.40
N SER A 31 -9.80 14.85 -0.61
CA SER A 31 -10.63 15.25 -1.74
C SER A 31 -12.10 15.03 -1.36
N ILE A 32 -12.75 16.12 -0.92
CA ILE A 32 -14.20 16.14 -0.75
C ILE A 32 -14.81 16.35 -2.14
N SER A 33 -15.22 15.28 -2.80
CA SER A 33 -16.09 15.43 -3.98
C SER A 33 -17.52 15.61 -3.51
N THR A 34 -17.99 16.86 -3.43
CA THR A 34 -19.41 17.18 -3.31
C THR A 34 -20.08 16.88 -4.65
N ALA A 35 -20.60 15.67 -4.82
CA ALA A 35 -21.59 15.41 -5.86
C ALA A 35 -22.88 16.11 -5.43
N LEU A 36 -23.29 17.14 -6.18
CA LEU A 36 -24.59 17.78 -6.03
C LEU A 36 -25.68 16.73 -6.29
N GLY A 37 -26.45 16.41 -5.28
CA GLY A 37 -27.65 15.58 -5.40
C GLY A 37 -27.61 14.34 -4.52
N ALA A 38 -28.25 14.46 -3.37
CA ALA A 38 -28.77 13.40 -2.50
C ALA A 38 -27.76 12.41 -1.89
N MET A 39 -27.48 12.66 -0.61
CA MET A 39 -27.20 11.69 0.45
C MET A 39 -25.92 10.86 0.36
N GLY A 40 -24.99 11.28 1.14
CA GLY A 40 -23.84 10.49 1.55
C GLY A 40 -22.55 11.14 1.16
N ALA A 41 -21.96 11.92 2.07
CA ALA A 41 -20.56 12.27 1.98
C ALA A 41 -19.73 10.97 2.05
N VAL A 42 -19.26 10.49 0.91
CA VAL A 42 -18.26 9.41 0.86
C VAL A 42 -16.99 10.02 1.41
N ARG A 43 -16.72 9.79 2.68
CA ARG A 43 -15.43 10.09 3.26
C ARG A 43 -14.43 9.10 2.68
N MET A 44 -13.64 9.55 1.73
CA MET A 44 -12.48 8.82 1.25
C MET A 44 -11.39 8.99 2.31
N TYR A 45 -11.24 7.98 3.14
CA TYR A 45 -10.14 7.91 4.08
C TYR A 45 -8.92 7.34 3.37
N ASN A 46 -8.11 8.23 2.82
CA ASN A 46 -6.70 7.90 2.62
C ASN A 46 -5.96 8.34 3.88
N GLU A 47 -6.33 7.77 5.03
CA GLU A 47 -5.61 8.03 6.28
C GLU A 47 -4.25 7.34 6.19
N PRO A 48 -3.15 8.12 6.26
CA PRO A 48 -1.85 7.53 6.48
C PRO A 48 -1.90 6.76 7.79
N GLY A 49 -1.83 5.43 7.72
CA GLY A 49 -1.86 4.57 8.90
C GLY A 49 -2.93 3.49 8.90
N VAL A 50 -3.88 3.48 7.98
CA VAL A 50 -4.94 2.46 7.96
C VAL A 50 -4.40 1.05 7.76
N GLY A 51 -3.30 0.86 7.06
CA GLY A 51 -2.62 -0.43 6.90
C GLY A 51 -1.37 -0.59 7.76
N VAL A 52 -1.15 0.29 8.75
CA VAL A 52 0.04 0.25 9.60
C VAL A 52 -0.27 -0.47 10.90
N ARG A 53 0.53 -1.48 11.23
CA ARG A 53 0.44 -2.23 12.49
C ARG A 53 1.81 -2.47 13.07
N HIS A 54 2.00 -2.13 14.33
CA HIS A 54 3.15 -2.58 15.11
C HIS A 54 2.84 -3.94 15.73
N VAL A 55 3.73 -4.91 15.57
CA VAL A 55 3.66 -6.23 16.19
C VAL A 55 4.95 -6.48 16.98
N ASN A 56 4.80 -6.93 18.22
CA ASN A 56 5.94 -7.23 19.10
C ASN A 56 6.53 -8.62 18.78
N VAL A 57 6.93 -8.82 17.53
CA VAL A 57 7.50 -10.06 17.01
C VAL A 57 8.58 -9.70 16.00
N HIS A 58 9.66 -10.46 15.98
CA HIS A 58 10.77 -10.25 15.04
C HIS A 58 10.32 -10.37 13.58
N MET A 59 10.92 -9.57 12.70
CA MET A 59 10.53 -9.43 11.30
C MET A 59 10.51 -10.77 10.54
N ASP A 60 11.48 -11.64 10.78
CA ASP A 60 11.54 -12.95 10.13
C ASP A 60 10.32 -13.82 10.46
N SER A 61 9.84 -13.77 11.70
CA SER A 61 8.66 -14.51 12.11
C SER A 61 7.40 -13.94 11.46
N VAL A 62 7.31 -12.61 11.33
CA VAL A 62 6.21 -11.97 10.59
C VAL A 62 6.24 -12.40 9.13
N LEU A 63 7.42 -12.34 8.50
CA LEU A 63 7.61 -12.72 7.09
C LEU A 63 7.17 -14.16 6.83
N LEU A 64 7.53 -15.10 7.72
CA LEU A 64 7.12 -16.51 7.64
C LEU A 64 5.61 -16.71 7.78
N GLY A 65 4.91 -15.82 8.49
CA GLY A 65 3.46 -15.87 8.66
C GLY A 65 2.66 -15.28 7.49
N LEU A 66 3.26 -14.39 6.69
CA LEU A 66 2.55 -13.70 5.61
C LEU A 66 1.94 -14.61 4.55
N PRO A 67 2.60 -15.69 4.06
CA PRO A 67 2.00 -16.61 3.10
C PRO A 67 0.65 -17.15 3.57
N ARG A 68 0.56 -17.54 4.84
CA ARG A 68 -0.69 -18.03 5.44
C ARG A 68 -1.77 -16.95 5.49
N VAL A 69 -1.41 -15.71 5.82
CA VAL A 69 -2.34 -14.57 5.82
C VAL A 69 -2.91 -14.31 4.43
N TYR A 70 -2.06 -14.32 3.40
CA TYR A 70 -2.48 -14.13 2.01
C TYR A 70 -3.36 -15.27 1.51
N GLU A 71 -3.03 -16.52 1.85
CA GLU A 71 -3.87 -17.68 1.57
C GLU A 71 -5.27 -17.55 2.18
N MET A 72 -5.36 -17.14 3.46
CA MET A 72 -6.65 -16.93 4.15
C MET A 72 -7.51 -15.86 3.48
N LEU A 73 -6.90 -14.84 2.90
CA LEU A 73 -7.58 -13.80 2.14
C LEU A 73 -7.95 -14.25 0.71
N GLY A 74 -7.42 -15.38 0.26
CA GLY A 74 -7.55 -15.86 -1.12
C GLY A 74 -6.79 -14.99 -2.12
N ILE A 75 -5.71 -14.32 -1.67
CA ILE A 75 -4.81 -13.55 -2.51
C ILE A 75 -3.70 -14.48 -2.97
N PRO A 76 -3.52 -14.70 -4.29
CA PRO A 76 -2.42 -15.52 -4.77
C PRO A 76 -1.10 -14.83 -4.39
N ASP A 77 -0.24 -15.55 -3.71
CA ASP A 77 1.08 -15.06 -3.35
C ASP A 77 1.99 -14.94 -4.58
N HIS A 78 2.95 -14.07 -4.51
CA HIS A 78 3.95 -13.88 -5.56
C HIS A 78 5.38 -13.87 -5.02
N GLY A 79 5.51 -13.91 -3.72
CA GLY A 79 6.77 -14.11 -3.03
C GLY A 79 7.33 -12.86 -2.34
N VAL A 80 8.52 -13.05 -1.84
CA VAL A 80 9.31 -12.10 -1.06
C VAL A 80 10.27 -11.38 -2.00
N ASN A 81 10.52 -10.09 -1.77
CA ASN A 81 11.61 -9.40 -2.44
C ASN A 81 12.98 -9.95 -1.98
N PRO A 82 14.07 -9.74 -2.76
CA PRO A 82 15.41 -10.26 -2.43
C PRO A 82 15.91 -9.83 -1.04
N GLU A 83 15.47 -8.69 -0.54
CA GLU A 83 15.88 -8.14 0.77
C GLU A 83 15.07 -8.71 1.94
N GLY A 84 14.03 -9.51 1.67
CA GLY A 84 13.17 -10.08 2.71
C GLY A 84 12.31 -9.07 3.48
N THR A 85 12.11 -7.88 2.92
CA THR A 85 11.39 -6.78 3.60
C THR A 85 9.98 -6.55 3.05
N GLN A 86 9.62 -7.24 1.96
CA GLN A 86 8.32 -7.08 1.30
C GLN A 86 7.76 -8.43 0.89
N TYR A 87 6.45 -8.57 1.04
CA TYR A 87 5.69 -9.73 0.60
C TYR A 87 4.39 -9.28 -0.06
N GLY A 88 4.01 -9.89 -1.17
CA GLY A 88 2.74 -9.55 -1.79
C GLY A 88 2.61 -9.97 -3.23
N ASN A 89 1.54 -9.52 -3.86
CA ASN A 89 1.26 -9.69 -5.28
C ASN A 89 0.92 -8.34 -5.90
N LEU A 90 1.75 -7.91 -6.84
CA LEU A 90 1.63 -6.60 -7.48
C LEU A 90 0.64 -6.59 -8.66
N SER A 91 0.16 -7.77 -9.11
CA SER A 91 -0.79 -7.83 -10.24
C SER A 91 -1.55 -9.14 -10.24
N PHE A 92 -2.75 -9.15 -9.69
CA PHE A 92 -3.65 -10.29 -9.78
C PHE A 92 -5.09 -9.86 -10.06
N ARG A 93 -5.92 -10.82 -10.42
CA ARG A 93 -7.34 -10.60 -10.67
C ARG A 93 -8.17 -11.45 -9.75
N ALA A 94 -9.10 -10.82 -9.06
CA ALA A 94 -10.08 -11.51 -8.26
C ALA A 94 -11.44 -10.83 -8.42
N ARG A 95 -12.51 -11.60 -8.22
CA ARG A 95 -13.88 -11.06 -8.08
C ARG A 95 -14.28 -10.93 -6.63
N ARG A 96 -13.59 -11.64 -5.78
CA ARG A 96 -13.82 -11.71 -4.34
C ARG A 96 -12.50 -11.84 -3.61
N ILE A 97 -12.44 -11.25 -2.43
CA ILE A 97 -11.39 -11.45 -1.45
C ILE A 97 -12.08 -11.96 -0.18
N GLU A 98 -11.55 -13.01 0.44
CA GLU A 98 -12.18 -13.63 1.63
C GLU A 98 -13.68 -13.97 1.39
N GLY A 99 -14.04 -14.40 0.17
CA GLY A 99 -15.41 -14.69 -0.22
C GLY A 99 -16.32 -13.48 -0.40
N LYS A 100 -15.90 -12.26 -0.06
CA LYS A 100 -16.67 -11.02 -0.17
C LYS A 100 -16.43 -10.31 -1.51
N ARG A 101 -17.40 -9.52 -1.96
CA ARG A 101 -17.28 -8.73 -3.19
C ARG A 101 -16.20 -7.66 -3.06
N LEU A 102 -15.59 -7.26 -4.19
CA LEU A 102 -14.55 -6.23 -4.20
C LEU A 102 -15.04 -4.87 -3.70
N SER A 103 -16.31 -4.53 -3.92
CA SER A 103 -16.94 -3.31 -3.41
C SER A 103 -16.89 -3.17 -1.88
N ASN A 104 -16.63 -4.25 -1.14
CA ASN A 104 -16.40 -4.18 0.30
C ASN A 104 -15.01 -3.61 0.66
N TYR A 105 -14.09 -3.55 -0.28
CA TYR A 105 -12.69 -3.19 -0.05
C TYR A 105 -12.25 -1.97 -0.84
N ILE A 106 -12.86 -1.75 -2.02
CA ILE A 106 -12.49 -0.67 -2.94
C ILE A 106 -13.72 0.04 -3.49
N ASP A 107 -13.55 1.31 -3.78
CA ASP A 107 -14.50 2.13 -4.53
C ASP A 107 -13.91 2.50 -5.90
N CYS A 108 -14.54 2.04 -6.96
CA CYS A 108 -14.24 2.39 -8.35
C CYS A 108 -15.32 3.34 -8.95
N GLY A 109 -16.23 3.83 -8.11
CA GLY A 109 -17.42 4.59 -8.52
C GLY A 109 -18.56 3.71 -9.04
N MET A 110 -19.68 4.36 -9.30
CA MET A 110 -20.90 3.70 -9.79
C MET A 110 -20.89 3.58 -11.32
N GLY A 111 -21.39 2.46 -11.81
CA GLY A 111 -21.69 2.27 -13.22
C GLY A 111 -23.03 2.89 -13.64
N PRO A 112 -23.33 2.91 -14.96
CA PRO A 112 -24.58 3.46 -15.47
C PRO A 112 -25.84 2.74 -14.95
N THR A 113 -25.70 1.47 -14.58
CA THR A 113 -26.77 0.61 -14.06
C THR A 113 -26.92 0.65 -12.54
N ALA A 114 -26.33 1.64 -11.88
CA ALA A 114 -26.25 1.76 -10.43
C ALA A 114 -25.57 0.56 -9.73
N ILE A 115 -24.76 -0.20 -10.47
CA ILE A 115 -23.91 -1.27 -9.94
C ILE A 115 -22.52 -0.69 -9.66
N GLN A 116 -21.91 -1.09 -8.55
CA GLN A 116 -20.51 -0.73 -8.23
C GLN A 116 -19.58 -1.24 -9.32
N LYS A 117 -18.75 -0.36 -9.89
CA LYS A 117 -17.76 -0.75 -10.91
C LYS A 117 -16.77 -1.77 -10.39
N ALA A 118 -16.47 -1.75 -9.09
CA ALA A 118 -15.62 -2.75 -8.45
C ALA A 118 -16.12 -4.19 -8.66
N ASP A 119 -17.44 -4.39 -8.75
CA ASP A 119 -18.06 -5.72 -8.92
C ASP A 119 -18.36 -6.04 -10.39
N ASP A 120 -18.52 -5.02 -11.24
CA ASP A 120 -18.88 -5.18 -12.65
C ASP A 120 -17.68 -5.21 -13.58
N TYR A 121 -16.64 -4.42 -13.28
CA TYR A 121 -15.45 -4.29 -14.12
C TYR A 121 -14.47 -5.47 -13.93
N GLN A 122 -13.56 -5.62 -14.87
CA GLN A 122 -12.40 -6.45 -14.68
C GLN A 122 -11.38 -5.65 -13.86
N VAL A 123 -11.21 -6.01 -12.59
CA VAL A 123 -10.32 -5.32 -11.68
C VAL A 123 -8.99 -6.07 -11.59
N THR A 124 -7.90 -5.33 -11.75
CA THR A 124 -6.55 -5.76 -11.44
C THR A 124 -6.17 -5.16 -10.09
N LEU A 125 -5.67 -5.99 -9.22
CA LEU A 125 -5.36 -5.69 -7.83
C LEU A 125 -3.85 -5.80 -7.58
N SER A 126 -3.35 -4.98 -6.67
CA SER A 126 -2.00 -5.05 -6.12
C SER A 126 -2.09 -4.97 -4.60
N VAL A 127 -1.52 -5.93 -3.92
CA VAL A 127 -1.40 -5.93 -2.45
C VAL A 127 0.04 -6.16 -2.09
N LEU A 128 0.62 -5.24 -1.34
CA LEU A 128 2.00 -5.29 -0.90
C LEU A 128 2.08 -5.02 0.59
N THR A 129 2.69 -5.94 1.32
CA THR A 129 3.03 -5.77 2.73
C THR A 129 4.53 -5.51 2.85
N ARG A 130 4.89 -4.37 3.42
CA ARG A 130 6.26 -3.99 3.76
C ARG A 130 6.49 -4.16 5.25
N LEU A 131 7.64 -4.71 5.59
CA LEU A 131 8.09 -4.90 6.95
C LEU A 131 9.28 -3.98 7.23
N THR A 132 9.26 -3.32 8.39
CA THR A 132 10.41 -2.55 8.88
C THR A 132 10.63 -2.88 10.36
N PRO A 133 11.89 -2.98 10.81
CA PRO A 133 12.18 -3.21 12.23
C PRO A 133 11.62 -2.06 13.08
N GLY A 134 11.00 -2.39 14.19
CA GLY A 134 10.60 -1.45 15.25
C GLY A 134 11.74 -1.18 16.23
N GLU A 135 11.68 -0.06 16.94
CA GLU A 135 12.72 0.37 17.90
C GLU A 135 12.85 -0.58 19.11
N ASP A 136 11.78 -1.30 19.43
CA ASP A 136 11.69 -2.26 20.55
C ASP A 136 12.00 -3.71 20.17
N GLY A 137 12.55 -3.94 18.96
CA GLY A 137 12.79 -5.27 18.41
C GLY A 137 11.55 -5.94 17.80
N GLY A 138 10.42 -5.26 17.79
CA GLY A 138 9.22 -5.65 17.09
C GLY A 138 9.29 -5.33 15.60
N THR A 139 8.15 -5.42 14.91
CA THR A 139 8.04 -5.17 13.47
C THR A 139 6.89 -4.22 13.17
N MET A 140 7.17 -3.22 12.36
CA MET A 140 6.15 -2.39 11.73
C MET A 140 5.71 -3.05 10.43
N VAL A 141 4.44 -3.37 10.33
CA VAL A 141 3.79 -3.98 9.17
C VAL A 141 2.99 -2.90 8.46
N VAL A 142 3.32 -2.60 7.22
CA VAL A 142 2.63 -1.60 6.39
C VAL A 142 2.07 -2.29 5.16
N THR A 143 0.75 -2.27 5.00
CA THR A 143 0.09 -2.85 3.83
C THR A 143 -0.43 -1.76 2.91
N THR A 144 -0.11 -1.88 1.63
CA THR A 144 -0.62 -1.04 0.54
C THR A 144 -1.54 -1.87 -0.34
N PHE A 145 -2.71 -1.34 -0.65
CA PHE A 145 -3.68 -1.96 -1.55
C PHE A 145 -4.07 -1.00 -2.65
N GLU A 146 -3.84 -1.40 -3.90
CA GLU A 146 -4.15 -0.61 -5.09
C GLU A 146 -5.00 -1.42 -6.05
N ALA A 147 -5.85 -0.74 -6.83
CA ALA A 147 -6.71 -1.39 -7.79
C ALA A 147 -6.98 -0.53 -9.02
N THR A 148 -7.11 -1.19 -10.17
CA THR A 148 -7.48 -0.56 -11.44
C THR A 148 -8.58 -1.39 -12.11
N GLY A 149 -9.70 -0.75 -12.43
CA GLY A 149 -10.84 -1.40 -13.08
C GLY A 149 -10.92 -1.06 -14.56
N LYS A 150 -11.25 -2.05 -15.40
CA LYS A 150 -11.55 -1.88 -16.84
C LYS A 150 -12.93 -2.43 -17.15
N PRO A 151 -13.75 -1.74 -17.98
CA PRO A 151 -15.03 -2.30 -18.47
C PRO A 151 -14.79 -3.64 -19.16
N ARG A 152 -15.72 -4.62 -18.97
CA ARG A 152 -15.58 -5.95 -19.59
C ARG A 152 -16.04 -5.98 -21.03
N ALA A 153 -17.10 -5.27 -21.34
CA ALA A 153 -17.85 -5.42 -22.60
C ALA A 153 -17.59 -4.33 -23.64
N VAL A 154 -16.94 -3.23 -23.25
CA VAL A 154 -16.72 -2.07 -24.14
C VAL A 154 -15.30 -1.56 -24.00
N SER A 155 -14.76 -0.98 -25.08
CA SER A 155 -13.54 -0.20 -25.00
C SER A 155 -13.77 1.00 -24.09
N GLY A 156 -13.02 1.11 -23.02
CA GLY A 156 -13.11 2.22 -22.09
C GLY A 156 -11.79 2.43 -21.38
N ASN A 157 -11.58 3.65 -20.92
CA ASN A 157 -10.41 3.97 -20.13
C ASN A 157 -10.44 3.22 -18.78
N PRO A 158 -9.29 2.75 -18.29
CA PRO A 158 -9.22 2.20 -16.96
C PRO A 158 -9.58 3.27 -15.92
N VAL A 159 -10.20 2.85 -14.84
CA VAL A 159 -10.50 3.68 -13.67
C VAL A 159 -9.63 3.25 -12.51
N TYR A 160 -9.05 4.19 -11.79
CA TYR A 160 -8.39 3.90 -10.52
C TYR A 160 -9.46 3.73 -9.44
N CYS A 161 -9.31 2.67 -8.66
CA CYS A 161 -10.18 2.39 -7.54
C CYS A 161 -9.46 2.77 -6.25
N GLN A 162 -10.19 3.34 -5.31
CA GLN A 162 -9.62 3.72 -4.02
C GLN A 162 -9.89 2.63 -3.00
N SER A 163 -8.89 2.31 -2.18
CA SER A 163 -9.09 1.45 -1.02
C SER A 163 -9.92 2.19 0.04
N ASN A 164 -10.83 1.47 0.70
CA ASN A 164 -11.55 1.97 1.86
C ASN A 164 -10.89 1.58 3.20
N GLY A 165 -9.69 0.98 3.14
CA GLY A 165 -8.90 0.57 4.30
C GLY A 165 -9.32 -0.77 4.93
N THR A 166 -10.40 -1.37 4.48
CA THR A 166 -10.92 -2.61 5.09
C THR A 166 -9.98 -3.79 4.90
N LEU A 167 -9.35 -3.93 3.70
CA LEU A 167 -8.43 -5.03 3.44
C LEU A 167 -7.14 -4.88 4.23
N GLU A 168 -6.58 -3.68 4.25
CA GLU A 168 -5.34 -3.35 4.96
C GLU A 168 -5.49 -3.64 6.47
N LYS A 169 -6.62 -3.18 7.04
CA LYS A 169 -6.93 -3.47 8.44
C LYS A 169 -7.09 -4.98 8.67
N ARG A 170 -7.83 -5.66 7.80
CA ARG A 170 -8.06 -7.10 7.92
C ARG A 170 -6.75 -7.90 7.83
N LEU A 171 -5.86 -7.53 6.90
CA LEU A 171 -4.55 -8.16 6.76
C LEU A 171 -3.73 -7.95 8.03
N ALA A 172 -3.68 -6.74 8.57
CA ALA A 172 -2.97 -6.43 9.80
C ALA A 172 -3.51 -7.23 11.00
N ASP A 173 -4.83 -7.39 11.12
CA ASP A 173 -5.45 -8.20 12.17
C ASP A 173 -5.13 -9.70 12.00
N LEU A 174 -5.10 -10.21 10.76
CA LEU A 174 -4.74 -11.61 10.48
C LEU A 174 -3.26 -11.88 10.75
N VAL A 175 -2.36 -10.93 10.46
CA VAL A 175 -0.94 -11.07 10.83
C VAL A 175 -0.81 -11.29 12.34
N VAL A 176 -1.46 -10.47 13.16
CA VAL A 176 -1.44 -10.65 14.61
C VAL A 176 -2.02 -12.03 15.01
N TRP A 177 -3.15 -12.41 14.42
CA TRP A 177 -3.83 -13.68 14.71
C TRP A 177 -2.94 -14.89 14.40
N VAL A 178 -2.30 -14.91 13.22
CA VAL A 178 -1.37 -16.00 12.82
C VAL A 178 -0.18 -16.08 13.77
N LEU A 179 0.38 -14.94 14.16
CA LEU A 179 1.59 -14.89 15.02
C LEU A 179 1.32 -15.31 16.47
N VAL A 180 0.10 -15.07 17.00
CA VAL A 180 -0.26 -15.51 18.35
C VAL A 180 -0.80 -16.93 18.41
N GLY A 181 -0.74 -17.67 17.29
CA GLY A 181 -1.11 -19.10 17.25
C GLY A 181 -2.61 -19.34 17.14
N GLY A 182 -3.33 -18.55 16.36
CA GLY A 182 -4.78 -18.65 16.11
C GLY A 182 -5.28 -19.95 15.49
N GLU A 183 -4.46 -20.99 15.38
CA GLU A 183 -4.85 -22.33 14.89
C GLU A 183 -5.20 -23.35 15.99
N ARG A 184 -5.38 -22.93 17.23
CA ARG A 184 -5.75 -23.89 18.30
C ARG A 184 -7.26 -24.07 18.44
N GLY A 185 -7.97 -24.31 17.34
CA GLY A 185 -9.42 -24.47 17.42
C GLY A 185 -10.02 -25.34 16.33
N GLY A 186 -9.32 -26.33 15.82
CA GLY A 186 -9.78 -27.18 14.72
C GLY A 186 -9.44 -28.66 14.90
N GLU A 187 -9.44 -29.18 16.13
CA GLU A 187 -9.47 -30.62 16.37
C GLU A 187 -10.54 -30.90 17.42
N ASN A 188 -11.73 -31.23 16.93
CA ASN A 188 -12.65 -32.21 17.49
C ASN A 188 -13.67 -32.64 16.47
#